data_b782a8f9a5e9cf182d1f0a991d08fdff
#
_entry.id   b782a8f9a5e9cf182d1f0a991d08fdff
#
_cell.length_a   1.000
_cell.length_b   1.000
_cell.length_c   1.000
_cell.angle_alpha   90.00
_cell.angle_beta   90.00
_cell.angle_gamma   90.00
#
_symmetry.space_group_name_H-M   'P 1'
#
loop_
_entity.id
_entity.type
_entity.pdbx_description
1 polymer ?
#
loop_
_entity_poly.entity_id
_entity_poly.type
_entity_poly.pdbx_seq_one_letter_code
_entity_poly.pdbx_strand_id
1 'polypeptide(L)'
;MRKMLLIILGALLLGAAGIWLVEQDQGYVLLSLGHTTVEMSFWLAAIIFVISSLLFIWVLLLLRWVLGAGGVKQWWHSRRANKQASNIARGLRAFLLNDWQMAYKVLQKPSLNQPLSGVSLLFSAKAAANQGQMDEARLILTQFRDQYPDQADYADILSAEWWIASSEFDQAKTILVALNNQSARSLQLLSSVYSSQSDWSALYAILPQIKRQAVMDKANLAALQVDCYCGLLSIPEKELPVSVRAKKLHTIWSEIPRNLRQDSALVCAYVQALGAADEGEKALSILSKALKNQWQQGL
;
A
#
# COMPACT_ATOMS: atom_id res chain seq x y z
N MET A 1 -7.87 54.38 19.15
CA MET A 1 -8.46 55.43 20.01
C MET A 1 -9.47 56.33 19.27
N ARG A 2 -9.13 57.04 18.17
CA ARG A 2 -10.09 57.91 17.44
C ARG A 2 -11.39 57.22 16.96
N LYS A 3 -11.31 56.00 16.46
CA LYS A 3 -12.50 55.22 15.97
C LYS A 3 -13.46 54.83 17.12
N MET A 4 -12.91 54.51 18.31
CA MET A 4 -13.70 54.18 19.47
C MET A 4 -14.45 55.41 20.04
N LEU A 5 -13.78 56.59 20.01
CA LEU A 5 -14.35 57.84 20.44
C LEU A 5 -15.50 58.30 19.52
N LEU A 6 -15.37 58.09 18.20
CA LEU A 6 -16.43 58.38 17.22
C LEU A 6 -17.64 57.44 17.38
N ILE A 7 -17.44 56.17 17.75
CA ILE A 7 -18.53 55.22 18.01
C ILE A 7 -19.28 55.62 19.28
N ILE A 8 -18.55 56.01 20.33
CA ILE A 8 -19.15 56.45 21.59
C ILE A 8 -19.93 57.76 21.41
N LEU A 9 -19.35 58.72 20.67
CA LEU A 9 -20.01 60.00 20.36
C LEU A 9 -21.26 59.76 19.50
N GLY A 10 -21.22 58.88 18.51
CA GLY A 10 -22.36 58.49 17.67
C GLY A 10 -23.47 57.83 18.49
N ALA A 11 -23.12 56.94 19.41
CA ALA A 11 -24.07 56.28 20.30
C ALA A 11 -24.74 57.29 21.25
N LEU A 12 -23.99 58.29 21.75
CA LEU A 12 -24.46 59.29 22.63
C LEU A 12 -25.45 60.32 21.95
N LEU A 13 -25.11 60.65 20.67
CA LEU A 13 -25.98 61.47 19.81
C LEU A 13 -27.28 60.71 19.44
N LEU A 14 -27.21 59.46 19.13
CA LEU A 14 -28.37 58.62 18.87
C LEU A 14 -29.23 58.43 20.09
N GLY A 15 -28.63 58.29 21.26
CA GLY A 15 -29.33 58.21 22.54
C GLY A 15 -30.05 59.54 22.88
N ALA A 16 -29.40 60.68 22.68
CA ALA A 16 -30.01 62.03 22.94
C ALA A 16 -31.13 62.31 21.92
N ALA A 17 -30.98 62.00 20.66
CA ALA A 17 -32.02 62.07 19.64
C ALA A 17 -33.23 61.17 19.97
N GLY A 18 -32.96 59.94 20.48
CA GLY A 18 -33.99 59.06 20.98
C GLY A 18 -34.82 59.59 22.12
N ILE A 19 -34.17 60.24 23.14
CA ILE A 19 -34.86 60.86 24.27
C ILE A 19 -35.73 62.01 23.82
N TRP A 20 -35.24 62.83 22.89
CA TRP A 20 -36.02 64.00 22.37
C TRP A 20 -37.25 63.51 21.54
N LEU A 21 -37.17 62.40 20.84
CA LEU A 21 -38.31 61.78 20.11
C LEU A 21 -39.33 61.19 21.09
N VAL A 22 -38.91 60.64 22.21
CA VAL A 22 -39.78 60.06 23.27
C VAL A 22 -40.66 61.15 23.97
N GLU A 23 -40.17 62.38 24.07
CA GLU A 23 -40.91 63.48 24.73
C GLU A 23 -42.03 64.03 23.83
N GLN A 24 -41.99 63.83 22.49
CA GLN A 24 -42.96 64.45 21.58
C GLN A 24 -44.21 63.62 21.31
N ASP A 25 -44.20 62.26 21.43
CA ASP A 25 -45.37 61.41 21.14
C ASP A 25 -45.54 60.30 22.17
N GLN A 26 -46.60 60.33 22.94
CA GLN A 26 -47.05 59.27 23.86
C GLN A 26 -47.83 58.17 23.06
N GLY A 27 -47.25 57.57 22.06
CA GLY A 27 -47.85 56.46 21.37
C GLY A 27 -48.03 55.26 22.30
N TYR A 28 -49.13 54.52 22.20
CA TYR A 28 -49.34 53.26 22.89
C TYR A 28 -49.51 52.11 21.88
N VAL A 29 -49.03 50.91 22.17
CA VAL A 29 -49.23 49.70 21.41
C VAL A 29 -50.16 48.79 22.20
N LEU A 30 -51.27 48.40 21.53
CA LEU A 30 -52.27 47.51 22.07
C LEU A 30 -52.11 46.15 21.38
N LEU A 31 -51.63 45.15 22.08
CA LEU A 31 -51.51 43.75 21.61
C LEU A 31 -52.70 42.95 22.15
N SER A 32 -53.65 42.59 21.28
CA SER A 32 -54.77 41.72 21.63
C SER A 32 -54.48 40.30 21.17
N LEU A 33 -54.32 39.39 22.10
CA LEU A 33 -54.12 37.94 21.86
C LEU A 33 -55.31 37.20 22.47
N GLY A 34 -56.36 36.95 21.69
CA GLY A 34 -57.57 36.28 22.12
C GLY A 34 -58.34 37.03 23.20
N HIS A 35 -58.35 36.57 24.44
CA HIS A 35 -59.07 37.18 25.55
C HIS A 35 -58.23 38.10 26.47
N THR A 36 -56.94 38.31 26.16
CA THR A 36 -56.01 39.15 26.92
C THR A 36 -55.56 40.33 26.07
N THR A 37 -55.75 41.56 26.58
CA THR A 37 -55.21 42.76 25.97
C THR A 37 -54.06 43.26 26.84
N VAL A 38 -52.90 43.46 26.25
CA VAL A 38 -51.71 44.01 26.87
C VAL A 38 -51.48 45.38 26.29
N GLU A 39 -51.64 46.43 27.14
CA GLU A 39 -51.34 47.79 26.79
C GLU A 39 -49.95 48.15 27.24
N MET A 40 -49.13 48.66 26.35
CA MET A 40 -47.77 49.11 26.70
C MET A 40 -47.40 50.37 25.91
N SER A 41 -46.51 51.18 26.48
CA SER A 41 -45.93 52.31 25.76
C SER A 41 -45.24 51.90 24.51
N PHE A 42 -45.40 52.59 23.38
CA PHE A 42 -44.75 52.35 22.11
C PHE A 42 -43.22 52.14 22.28
N TRP A 43 -42.60 52.93 23.13
CA TRP A 43 -41.20 52.90 23.42
C TRP A 43 -40.78 51.59 24.11
N LEU A 44 -41.59 51.13 25.06
CA LEU A 44 -41.37 49.88 25.76
C LEU A 44 -41.46 48.68 24.75
N ALA A 45 -42.45 48.72 23.87
CA ALA A 45 -42.59 47.70 22.79
C ALA A 45 -41.40 47.74 21.82
N ALA A 46 -40.93 48.95 21.44
CA ALA A 46 -39.76 49.10 20.57
C ALA A 46 -38.48 48.56 21.22
N ILE A 47 -38.24 48.81 22.50
CA ILE A 47 -37.09 48.29 23.25
C ILE A 47 -37.14 46.73 23.30
N ILE A 48 -38.31 46.17 23.63
CA ILE A 48 -38.49 44.70 23.65
C ILE A 48 -38.24 44.10 22.29
N PHE A 49 -38.73 44.74 21.21
CA PHE A 49 -38.52 44.29 19.85
C PHE A 49 -37.03 44.31 19.44
N VAL A 50 -36.31 45.39 19.79
CA VAL A 50 -34.87 45.50 19.51
C VAL A 50 -34.07 44.43 20.27
N ILE A 51 -34.37 44.27 21.57
CA ILE A 51 -33.70 43.26 22.39
C ILE A 51 -33.98 41.83 21.83
N SER A 52 -35.26 41.55 21.51
CA SER A 52 -35.67 40.28 20.94
C SER A 52 -34.98 40.02 19.58
N SER A 53 -34.91 41.06 18.74
CA SER A 53 -34.20 40.97 17.44
C SER A 53 -32.70 40.72 17.58
N LEU A 54 -32.05 41.43 18.53
CA LEU A 54 -30.62 41.19 18.83
C LEU A 54 -30.37 39.80 19.40
N LEU A 55 -31.23 39.33 20.29
CA LEU A 55 -31.17 37.97 20.82
C LEU A 55 -31.34 36.92 19.71
N PHE A 56 -32.31 37.17 18.81
CA PHE A 56 -32.54 36.26 17.66
C PHE A 56 -31.33 36.22 16.73
N ILE A 57 -30.75 37.37 16.38
CA ILE A 57 -29.53 37.44 15.57
C ILE A 57 -28.37 36.74 16.29
N TRP A 58 -28.22 36.93 17.59
CA TRP A 58 -27.17 36.27 18.38
C TRP A 58 -27.35 34.77 18.40
N VAL A 59 -28.57 34.25 18.56
CA VAL A 59 -28.90 32.82 18.47
C VAL A 59 -28.59 32.27 17.06
N LEU A 60 -28.95 33.01 16.01
CA LEU A 60 -28.63 32.59 14.62
C LEU A 60 -27.12 32.55 14.35
N LEU A 61 -26.36 33.53 14.87
CA LEU A 61 -24.91 33.56 14.77
C LEU A 61 -24.27 32.38 15.53
N LEU A 62 -24.80 32.09 16.74
CA LEU A 62 -24.35 30.95 17.54
C LEU A 62 -24.70 29.64 16.86
N LEU A 63 -25.87 29.50 16.28
CA LEU A 63 -26.28 28.34 15.50
C LEU A 63 -25.41 28.16 14.24
N ARG A 64 -25.12 29.27 13.54
CA ARG A 64 -24.21 29.28 12.39
C ARG A 64 -22.78 28.93 12.80
N TRP A 65 -22.29 29.38 13.96
CA TRP A 65 -21.00 29.04 14.49
C TRP A 65 -20.91 27.56 14.87
N VAL A 66 -21.92 27.02 15.51
CA VAL A 66 -22.02 25.59 15.89
C VAL A 66 -22.19 24.69 14.66
N LEU A 67 -23.05 25.08 13.72
CA LEU A 67 -23.36 24.27 12.51
C LEU A 67 -22.42 24.56 11.33
N GLY A 68 -21.95 25.81 11.20
CA GLY A 68 -21.21 26.28 10.00
C GLY A 68 -19.69 26.25 10.12
N ALA A 69 -19.13 26.20 11.31
CA ALA A 69 -17.68 26.22 11.53
C ALA A 69 -17.01 24.83 11.41
N GLY A 70 -17.62 23.85 10.72
CA GLY A 70 -16.99 22.57 10.47
C GLY A 70 -16.72 21.70 11.71
N GLY A 71 -16.83 22.26 12.92
CA GLY A 71 -16.46 21.59 14.15
C GLY A 71 -17.23 20.30 14.41
N VAL A 72 -18.54 20.29 14.22
CA VAL A 72 -19.37 19.08 14.41
C VAL A 72 -19.10 18.07 13.29
N LYS A 73 -19.03 18.54 12.03
CA LYS A 73 -18.75 17.68 10.88
C LYS A 73 -17.33 17.13 10.94
N GLN A 74 -16.35 17.95 11.31
CA GLN A 74 -14.94 17.55 11.46
C GLN A 74 -14.75 16.63 12.67
N TRP A 75 -15.45 16.88 13.80
CA TRP A 75 -15.45 16.01 14.97
C TRP A 75 -16.08 14.63 14.67
N TRP A 76 -17.18 14.59 13.89
CA TRP A 76 -17.77 13.34 13.44
C TRP A 76 -16.85 12.58 12.48
N HIS A 77 -16.20 13.28 11.55
CA HIS A 77 -15.20 12.68 10.66
C HIS A 77 -14.00 12.16 11.44
N SER A 78 -13.46 12.93 12.39
CA SER A 78 -12.35 12.50 13.24
C SER A 78 -12.71 11.28 14.10
N ARG A 79 -13.90 11.25 14.70
CA ARG A 79 -14.36 10.09 15.48
C ARG A 79 -14.53 8.83 14.61
N ARG A 80 -15.09 8.99 13.42
CA ARG A 80 -15.21 7.87 12.48
C ARG A 80 -13.82 7.38 12.02
N ALA A 81 -12.93 8.29 11.68
CA ALA A 81 -11.55 7.99 11.29
C ALA A 81 -10.80 7.26 12.41
N ASN A 82 -10.85 7.75 13.65
CA ASN A 82 -10.20 7.13 14.80
C ASN A 82 -10.77 5.73 15.12
N LYS A 83 -12.10 5.57 15.06
CA LYS A 83 -12.74 4.27 15.28
C LYS A 83 -12.32 3.26 14.21
N GLN A 84 -12.18 3.70 12.99
CA GLN A 84 -11.80 2.85 11.87
C GLN A 84 -10.31 2.50 11.91
N ALA A 85 -9.43 3.45 12.23
CA ALA A 85 -8.02 3.18 12.47
C ALA A 85 -7.83 2.16 13.61
N SER A 86 -8.61 2.28 14.69
CA SER A 86 -8.64 1.30 15.78
C SER A 86 -9.11 -0.09 15.32
N ASN A 87 -10.10 -0.16 14.43
CA ASN A 87 -10.57 -1.44 13.86
C ASN A 87 -9.49 -2.06 12.96
N ILE A 88 -8.87 -1.29 12.08
CA ILE A 88 -7.77 -1.79 11.23
C ILE A 88 -6.62 -2.29 12.11
N ALA A 89 -6.21 -1.53 13.13
CA ALA A 89 -5.17 -1.96 14.07
C ALA A 89 -5.56 -3.27 14.81
N ARG A 90 -6.84 -3.44 15.17
CA ARG A 90 -7.34 -4.69 15.76
C ARG A 90 -7.31 -5.85 14.76
N GLY A 91 -7.71 -5.62 13.51
CA GLY A 91 -7.66 -6.61 12.45
C GLY A 91 -6.23 -7.05 12.12
N LEU A 92 -5.29 -6.10 12.04
CA LEU A 92 -3.88 -6.40 11.83
C LEU A 92 -3.27 -7.16 13.01
N ARG A 93 -3.64 -6.84 14.26
CA ARG A 93 -3.21 -7.64 15.42
C ARG A 93 -3.74 -9.07 15.35
N ALA A 94 -5.01 -9.26 15.00
CA ALA A 94 -5.58 -10.59 14.80
C ALA A 94 -4.82 -11.34 13.70
N PHE A 95 -4.49 -10.66 12.60
CA PHE A 95 -3.68 -11.23 11.51
C PHE A 95 -2.29 -11.71 12.01
N LEU A 96 -1.60 -10.91 12.80
CA LEU A 96 -0.30 -11.27 13.38
C LEU A 96 -0.38 -12.45 14.37
N LEU A 97 -1.54 -12.63 15.01
CA LEU A 97 -1.80 -13.76 15.91
C LEU A 97 -2.34 -15.00 15.19
N ASN A 98 -2.36 -14.99 13.85
CA ASN A 98 -2.96 -16.04 13.01
C ASN A 98 -4.45 -16.30 13.27
N ASP A 99 -5.16 -15.34 13.89
CA ASP A 99 -6.62 -15.37 13.99
C ASP A 99 -7.23 -14.83 12.68
N TRP A 100 -7.19 -15.70 11.66
CA TRP A 100 -7.61 -15.35 10.30
C TRP A 100 -9.08 -14.95 10.22
N GLN A 101 -9.92 -15.63 11.02
CA GLN A 101 -11.37 -15.37 11.03
C GLN A 101 -11.67 -13.96 11.55
N MET A 102 -11.07 -13.58 12.68
CA MET A 102 -11.23 -12.24 13.24
C MET A 102 -10.60 -11.18 12.34
N ALA A 103 -9.42 -11.44 11.80
CA ALA A 103 -8.73 -10.56 10.87
C ALA A 103 -9.61 -10.27 9.65
N TYR A 104 -10.11 -11.30 8.98
CA TYR A 104 -10.99 -11.18 7.83
C TYR A 104 -12.26 -10.37 8.15
N LYS A 105 -13.00 -10.75 9.20
CA LYS A 105 -14.24 -10.09 9.61
C LYS A 105 -14.08 -8.60 9.89
N VAL A 106 -12.95 -8.21 10.47
CA VAL A 106 -12.69 -6.81 10.85
C VAL A 106 -12.14 -6.01 9.67
N LEU A 107 -11.28 -6.60 8.83
CA LEU A 107 -10.59 -5.91 7.74
C LEU A 107 -11.43 -5.82 6.46
N GLN A 108 -12.44 -6.68 6.28
CA GLN A 108 -13.32 -6.70 5.10
C GLN A 108 -14.21 -5.44 4.97
N LYS A 109 -14.37 -4.66 6.04
CA LYS A 109 -15.25 -3.47 6.06
C LYS A 109 -14.45 -2.16 6.00
N PRO A 110 -13.74 -1.86 4.90
CA PRO A 110 -13.07 -0.57 4.76
C PRO A 110 -14.09 0.53 4.46
N SER A 111 -13.83 1.73 4.96
CA SER A 111 -14.55 2.92 4.48
C SER A 111 -13.81 3.48 3.29
N LEU A 112 -14.48 3.58 2.16
CA LEU A 112 -13.96 3.91 0.83
C LEU A 112 -13.08 5.18 0.70
N ASN A 113 -13.00 6.01 1.73
CA ASN A 113 -12.32 7.31 1.66
C ASN A 113 -11.16 7.47 2.66
N GLN A 114 -10.50 6.39 3.06
CA GLN A 114 -9.38 6.48 4.02
C GLN A 114 -8.08 5.89 3.47
N PRO A 115 -6.92 6.47 3.85
CA PRO A 115 -5.60 6.06 3.33
C PRO A 115 -5.25 4.59 3.55
N LEU A 116 -5.83 3.95 4.57
CA LEU A 116 -5.55 2.56 4.94
C LEU A 116 -6.57 1.54 4.38
N SER A 117 -7.55 1.99 3.61
CA SER A 117 -8.62 1.10 3.09
C SER A 117 -8.08 0.05 2.14
N GLY A 118 -7.17 0.42 1.24
CA GLY A 118 -6.53 -0.51 0.33
C GLY A 118 -5.71 -1.58 1.06
N VAL A 119 -4.90 -1.16 2.03
CA VAL A 119 -4.13 -2.08 2.88
C VAL A 119 -5.05 -3.05 3.62
N SER A 120 -6.16 -2.55 4.17
CA SER A 120 -7.16 -3.38 4.85
C SER A 120 -7.73 -4.47 3.93
N LEU A 121 -8.07 -4.13 2.67
CA LEU A 121 -8.56 -5.09 1.68
C LEU A 121 -7.51 -6.16 1.35
N LEU A 122 -6.26 -5.77 1.11
CA LEU A 122 -5.18 -6.74 0.82
C LEU A 122 -4.96 -7.73 1.97
N PHE A 123 -4.95 -7.23 3.22
CA PHE A 123 -4.83 -8.11 4.40
C PHE A 123 -6.08 -8.96 4.63
N SER A 124 -7.28 -8.47 4.30
CA SER A 124 -8.50 -9.28 4.37
C SER A 124 -8.49 -10.40 3.32
N ALA A 125 -8.02 -10.12 2.10
CA ALA A 125 -7.84 -11.13 1.06
C ALA A 125 -6.84 -12.21 1.49
N LYS A 126 -5.70 -11.80 2.08
CA LYS A 126 -4.71 -12.74 2.61
C LYS A 126 -5.24 -13.56 3.78
N ALA A 127 -6.06 -12.97 4.66
CA ALA A 127 -6.71 -13.69 5.75
C ALA A 127 -7.74 -14.71 5.23
N ALA A 128 -8.53 -14.37 4.20
CA ALA A 128 -9.47 -15.30 3.54
C ALA A 128 -8.72 -16.47 2.90
N ALA A 129 -7.62 -16.21 2.18
CA ALA A 129 -6.79 -17.24 1.58
C ALA A 129 -6.23 -18.21 2.63
N ASN A 130 -5.73 -17.69 3.77
CA ASN A 130 -5.22 -18.52 4.87
C ASN A 130 -6.32 -19.34 5.58
N GLN A 131 -7.59 -18.99 5.41
CA GLN A 131 -8.74 -19.81 5.85
C GLN A 131 -9.12 -20.88 4.82
N GLY A 132 -8.47 -20.95 3.67
CA GLY A 132 -8.84 -21.81 2.55
C GLY A 132 -9.96 -21.26 1.66
N GLN A 133 -10.42 -20.02 1.90
CA GLN A 133 -11.49 -19.37 1.13
C GLN A 133 -10.90 -18.64 -0.09
N MET A 134 -10.34 -19.40 -1.03
CA MET A 134 -9.61 -18.84 -2.17
C MET A 134 -10.50 -18.02 -3.12
N ASP A 135 -11.75 -18.43 -3.33
CA ASP A 135 -12.68 -17.72 -4.21
C ASP A 135 -13.03 -16.34 -3.65
N GLU A 136 -13.26 -16.27 -2.34
CA GLU A 136 -13.51 -15.01 -1.64
C GLU A 136 -12.28 -14.10 -1.68
N ALA A 137 -11.09 -14.67 -1.47
CA ALA A 137 -9.83 -13.94 -1.54
C ALA A 137 -9.61 -13.32 -2.93
N ARG A 138 -9.89 -14.08 -4.00
CA ARG A 138 -9.81 -13.58 -5.40
C ARG A 138 -10.83 -12.47 -5.67
N LEU A 139 -12.05 -12.61 -5.17
CA LEU A 139 -13.09 -11.59 -5.30
C LEU A 139 -12.64 -10.27 -4.66
N ILE A 140 -12.06 -10.33 -3.46
CA ILE A 140 -11.54 -9.14 -2.78
C ILE A 140 -10.40 -8.49 -3.57
N LEU A 141 -9.49 -9.27 -4.16
CA LEU A 141 -8.42 -8.71 -4.99
C LEU A 141 -8.94 -8.06 -6.28
N THR A 142 -9.99 -8.61 -6.88
CA THR A 142 -10.66 -7.99 -8.02
C THR A 142 -11.27 -6.65 -7.61
N GLN A 143 -11.99 -6.61 -6.51
CA GLN A 143 -12.53 -5.38 -5.94
C GLN A 143 -11.43 -4.35 -5.63
N PHE A 144 -10.27 -4.81 -5.13
CA PHE A 144 -9.12 -3.93 -4.88
C PHE A 144 -8.58 -3.31 -6.17
N ARG A 145 -8.42 -4.09 -7.25
CA ARG A 145 -7.97 -3.58 -8.56
C ARG A 145 -8.91 -2.52 -9.11
N ASP A 146 -10.22 -2.74 -8.98
CA ASP A 146 -11.25 -1.79 -9.46
C ASP A 146 -11.23 -0.48 -8.68
N GLN A 147 -10.98 -0.55 -7.37
CA GLN A 147 -10.97 0.63 -6.49
C GLN A 147 -9.63 1.37 -6.48
N TYR A 148 -8.52 0.67 -6.71
CA TYR A 148 -7.15 1.19 -6.62
C TYR A 148 -6.31 0.79 -7.84
N PRO A 149 -6.66 1.24 -9.05
CA PRO A 149 -5.97 0.83 -10.29
C PRO A 149 -4.48 1.17 -10.28
N ASP A 150 -4.09 2.31 -9.67
CA ASP A 150 -2.69 2.73 -9.54
C ASP A 150 -1.86 1.83 -8.61
N GLN A 151 -2.52 0.98 -7.83
CA GLN A 151 -1.92 0.06 -6.87
C GLN A 151 -2.22 -1.41 -7.18
N ALA A 152 -2.69 -1.71 -8.38
CA ALA A 152 -3.07 -3.06 -8.81
C ALA A 152 -1.91 -4.07 -8.66
N ASP A 153 -0.67 -3.61 -8.81
CA ASP A 153 0.54 -4.43 -8.67
C ASP A 153 0.59 -5.21 -7.34
N TYR A 154 0.07 -4.63 -6.24
CA TYR A 154 0.04 -5.34 -4.94
C TYR A 154 -0.92 -6.54 -4.95
N ALA A 155 -2.08 -6.41 -5.62
CA ALA A 155 -3.02 -7.51 -5.77
C ALA A 155 -2.46 -8.60 -6.70
N ASP A 156 -1.70 -8.19 -7.72
CA ASP A 156 -1.07 -9.09 -8.67
C ASP A 156 0.05 -9.90 -8.02
N ILE A 157 0.87 -9.27 -7.18
CA ILE A 157 1.90 -9.95 -6.38
C ILE A 157 1.27 -10.98 -5.44
N LEU A 158 0.20 -10.63 -4.73
CA LEU A 158 -0.52 -11.58 -3.86
C LEU A 158 -1.14 -12.74 -4.65
N SER A 159 -1.72 -12.46 -5.82
CA SER A 159 -2.26 -13.49 -6.70
C SER A 159 -1.17 -14.45 -7.16
N ALA A 160 0.00 -13.92 -7.53
CA ALA A 160 1.14 -14.72 -7.94
C ALA A 160 1.68 -15.60 -6.79
N GLU A 161 1.72 -15.09 -5.55
CA GLU A 161 2.07 -15.89 -4.37
C GLU A 161 1.16 -17.12 -4.23
N TRP A 162 -0.15 -16.95 -4.45
CA TRP A 162 -1.10 -18.07 -4.35
C TRP A 162 -0.95 -19.07 -5.49
N TRP A 163 -0.69 -18.61 -6.72
CA TRP A 163 -0.42 -19.49 -7.84
C TRP A 163 0.86 -20.31 -7.63
N ILE A 164 1.91 -19.69 -7.05
CA ILE A 164 3.14 -20.41 -6.67
C ILE A 164 2.84 -21.45 -5.59
N ALA A 165 2.05 -21.11 -4.56
CA ALA A 165 1.67 -22.02 -3.50
C ALA A 165 0.83 -23.22 -4.02
N SER A 166 0.09 -23.02 -5.10
CA SER A 166 -0.66 -24.08 -5.81
C SER A 166 0.17 -24.81 -6.87
N SER A 167 1.47 -24.50 -7.00
CA SER A 167 2.38 -25.03 -8.03
C SER A 167 1.98 -24.69 -9.48
N GLU A 168 1.15 -23.69 -9.67
CA GLU A 168 0.70 -23.17 -10.96
C GLU A 168 1.67 -22.08 -11.46
N PHE A 169 2.91 -22.49 -11.75
CA PHE A 169 4.01 -21.57 -12.03
C PHE A 169 3.82 -20.75 -13.32
N ASP A 170 3.15 -21.28 -14.33
CA ASP A 170 2.90 -20.57 -15.60
C ASP A 170 1.99 -19.35 -15.40
N GLN A 171 0.97 -19.49 -14.58
CA GLN A 171 0.06 -18.39 -14.25
C GLN A 171 0.77 -17.33 -13.42
N ALA A 172 1.56 -17.74 -12.42
CA ALA A 172 2.37 -16.85 -11.63
C ALA A 172 3.39 -16.07 -12.50
N LYS A 173 4.07 -16.76 -13.42
CA LYS A 173 5.02 -16.18 -14.39
C LYS A 173 4.34 -15.11 -15.23
N THR A 174 3.18 -15.41 -15.82
CA THR A 174 2.44 -14.48 -16.67
C THR A 174 2.09 -13.18 -15.93
N ILE A 175 1.60 -13.29 -14.70
CA ILE A 175 1.25 -12.13 -13.87
C ILE A 175 2.50 -11.32 -13.52
N LEU A 176 3.56 -11.97 -13.02
CA LEU A 176 4.75 -11.29 -12.53
C LEU A 176 5.56 -10.60 -13.64
N VAL A 177 5.58 -11.18 -14.84
CA VAL A 177 6.26 -10.58 -16.02
C VAL A 177 5.48 -9.38 -16.54
N ALA A 178 4.15 -9.37 -16.43
CA ALA A 178 3.28 -8.26 -16.85
C ALA A 178 3.36 -7.03 -15.95
N LEU A 179 3.96 -7.12 -14.75
CA LEU A 179 4.11 -6.00 -13.83
C LEU A 179 5.00 -4.89 -14.44
N ASN A 180 4.46 -3.68 -14.49
CA ASN A 180 5.17 -2.50 -15.03
C ASN A 180 6.39 -2.11 -14.17
N ASN A 181 6.30 -2.33 -12.86
CA ASN A 181 7.35 -2.00 -11.91
C ASN A 181 7.75 -3.23 -11.12
N GLN A 182 8.92 -3.77 -11.43
CA GLN A 182 9.45 -4.93 -10.73
C GLN A 182 10.02 -4.53 -9.37
N SER A 183 9.26 -4.79 -8.33
CA SER A 183 9.68 -4.62 -6.94
C SER A 183 10.62 -5.74 -6.49
N ALA A 184 11.31 -5.52 -5.35
CA ALA A 184 12.14 -6.58 -4.75
C ALA A 184 11.35 -7.88 -4.50
N ARG A 185 10.06 -7.76 -4.11
CA ARG A 185 9.20 -8.93 -3.88
C ARG A 185 8.85 -9.65 -5.16
N SER A 186 8.49 -8.94 -6.24
CA SER A 186 8.18 -9.57 -7.53
C SER A 186 9.39 -10.27 -8.12
N LEU A 187 10.60 -9.69 -8.01
CA LEU A 187 11.85 -10.33 -8.43
C LEU A 187 12.16 -11.60 -7.62
N GLN A 188 11.89 -11.58 -6.32
CA GLN A 188 12.05 -12.76 -5.48
C GLN A 188 11.11 -13.89 -5.91
N LEU A 189 9.84 -13.58 -6.19
CA LEU A 189 8.87 -14.55 -6.66
C LEU A 189 9.23 -15.08 -8.07
N LEU A 190 9.64 -14.20 -8.98
CA LEU A 190 10.12 -14.59 -10.31
C LEU A 190 11.32 -15.51 -10.23
N SER A 191 12.29 -15.24 -9.35
CA SER A 191 13.44 -16.11 -9.17
C SER A 191 13.03 -17.52 -8.72
N SER A 192 12.05 -17.62 -7.80
CA SER A 192 11.55 -18.93 -7.36
C SER A 192 10.79 -19.67 -8.47
N VAL A 193 9.99 -18.95 -9.26
CA VAL A 193 9.27 -19.52 -10.41
C VAL A 193 10.24 -20.06 -11.46
N TYR A 194 11.22 -19.24 -11.87
CA TYR A 194 12.21 -19.67 -12.87
C TYR A 194 13.06 -20.85 -12.40
N SER A 195 13.47 -20.87 -11.13
CA SER A 195 14.18 -22.00 -10.54
C SER A 195 13.32 -23.27 -10.56
N SER A 196 12.05 -23.18 -10.17
CA SER A 196 11.12 -24.31 -10.15
C SER A 196 10.83 -24.87 -11.56
N GLN A 197 10.80 -24.01 -12.56
CA GLN A 197 10.61 -24.38 -13.97
C GLN A 197 11.92 -24.76 -14.69
N SER A 198 13.07 -24.65 -14.01
CA SER A 198 14.39 -24.80 -14.63
C SER A 198 14.63 -23.88 -15.82
N ASP A 199 13.98 -22.69 -15.83
CA ASP A 199 14.18 -21.66 -16.85
C ASP A 199 15.40 -20.79 -16.48
N TRP A 200 16.56 -21.42 -16.57
CA TRP A 200 17.83 -20.81 -16.16
C TRP A 200 18.20 -19.58 -16.97
N SER A 201 17.77 -19.53 -18.22
CA SER A 201 18.02 -18.41 -19.12
C SER A 201 17.25 -17.16 -18.67
N ALA A 202 15.98 -17.31 -18.32
CA ALA A 202 15.17 -16.22 -17.77
C ALA A 202 15.67 -15.80 -16.38
N LEU A 203 16.06 -16.74 -15.53
CA LEU A 203 16.67 -16.46 -14.24
C LEU A 203 17.95 -15.64 -14.37
N TYR A 204 18.82 -16.02 -15.31
CA TYR A 204 20.07 -15.29 -15.57
C TYR A 204 19.81 -13.84 -15.97
N ALA A 205 18.80 -13.61 -16.80
CA ALA A 205 18.45 -12.26 -17.26
C ALA A 205 18.03 -11.31 -16.10
N ILE A 206 17.42 -11.85 -15.03
CA ILE A 206 16.98 -11.03 -13.88
C ILE A 206 18.03 -10.92 -12.76
N LEU A 207 19.07 -11.74 -12.74
CA LEU A 207 20.12 -11.71 -11.71
C LEU A 207 20.76 -10.32 -11.47
N PRO A 208 21.06 -9.50 -12.51
CA PRO A 208 21.59 -8.16 -12.30
C PRO A 208 20.63 -7.25 -11.56
N GLN A 209 19.32 -7.38 -11.79
CA GLN A 209 18.28 -6.61 -11.12
C GLN A 209 18.15 -7.04 -9.64
N ILE A 210 18.14 -8.36 -9.38
CA ILE A 210 18.11 -8.93 -8.03
C ILE A 210 19.29 -8.40 -7.20
N LYS A 211 20.49 -8.38 -7.78
CA LYS A 211 21.70 -7.88 -7.14
C LYS A 211 21.61 -6.37 -6.87
N ARG A 212 21.14 -5.60 -7.84
CA ARG A 212 21.02 -4.13 -7.73
C ARG A 212 20.02 -3.69 -6.66
N GLN A 213 18.89 -4.40 -6.54
CA GLN A 213 17.85 -4.10 -5.58
C GLN A 213 18.08 -4.74 -4.20
N ALA A 214 19.17 -5.50 -4.01
CA ALA A 214 19.47 -6.22 -2.78
C ALA A 214 18.26 -7.04 -2.27
N VAL A 215 17.58 -7.77 -3.18
CA VAL A 215 16.35 -8.52 -2.92
C VAL A 215 16.53 -9.58 -1.82
N MET A 216 17.73 -10.11 -1.70
CA MET A 216 18.10 -11.15 -0.74
C MET A 216 19.50 -10.91 -0.17
N ASP A 217 19.85 -11.58 0.89
CA ASP A 217 21.17 -11.53 1.49
C ASP A 217 22.26 -12.10 0.55
N LYS A 218 23.52 -11.79 0.83
CA LYS A 218 24.63 -12.18 -0.04
C LYS A 218 24.80 -13.70 -0.16
N ALA A 219 24.47 -14.44 0.90
CA ALA A 219 24.62 -15.91 0.89
C ALA A 219 23.55 -16.55 -0.01
N ASN A 220 22.29 -16.16 0.13
CA ASN A 220 21.19 -16.65 -0.72
C ASN A 220 21.35 -16.21 -2.16
N LEU A 221 21.87 -15.00 -2.42
CA LEU A 221 22.18 -14.55 -3.77
C LEU A 221 23.29 -15.41 -4.40
N ALA A 222 24.34 -15.73 -3.63
CA ALA A 222 25.42 -16.60 -4.12
C ALA A 222 24.90 -18.00 -4.44
N ALA A 223 24.08 -18.59 -3.56
CA ALA A 223 23.44 -19.89 -3.81
C ALA A 223 22.58 -19.86 -5.07
N LEU A 224 21.71 -18.86 -5.22
CA LEU A 224 20.88 -18.70 -6.42
C LEU A 224 21.72 -18.55 -7.70
N GLN A 225 22.84 -17.84 -7.63
CA GLN A 225 23.78 -17.72 -8.76
C GLN A 225 24.43 -19.06 -9.09
N VAL A 226 24.86 -19.83 -8.09
CA VAL A 226 25.43 -21.18 -8.28
C VAL A 226 24.40 -22.07 -8.97
N ASP A 227 23.17 -22.12 -8.47
CA ASP A 227 22.10 -22.94 -9.06
C ASP A 227 21.81 -22.53 -10.52
N CYS A 228 21.73 -21.22 -10.78
CA CYS A 228 21.51 -20.69 -12.13
C CYS A 228 22.62 -21.10 -13.10
N TYR A 229 23.89 -20.92 -12.72
CA TYR A 229 25.02 -21.28 -13.58
C TYR A 229 25.16 -22.79 -13.73
N CYS A 230 24.91 -23.59 -12.69
CA CYS A 230 24.86 -25.05 -12.79
C CYS A 230 23.79 -25.48 -13.79
N GLY A 231 22.59 -24.88 -13.72
CA GLY A 231 21.52 -25.16 -14.64
C GLY A 231 21.85 -24.79 -16.09
N LEU A 232 22.45 -23.61 -16.31
CA LEU A 232 22.90 -23.19 -17.66
C LEU A 232 23.96 -24.10 -18.26
N LEU A 233 24.88 -24.60 -17.42
CA LEU A 233 25.92 -25.55 -17.84
C LEU A 233 25.36 -26.95 -18.14
N SER A 234 24.25 -27.32 -17.49
CA SER A 234 23.64 -28.65 -17.60
C SER A 234 22.65 -28.77 -18.75
N ILE A 235 22.31 -27.68 -19.47
CA ILE A 235 21.36 -27.73 -20.58
C ILE A 235 21.98 -28.59 -21.72
N PRO A 236 21.40 -29.75 -22.04
CA PRO A 236 21.93 -30.60 -23.09
C PRO A 236 21.53 -30.08 -24.48
N GLU A 237 22.32 -29.17 -25.04
CA GLU A 237 22.11 -28.69 -26.41
C GLU A 237 22.60 -29.76 -27.40
N LYS A 238 21.93 -30.93 -27.42
CA LYS A 238 22.29 -32.07 -28.29
C LYS A 238 22.24 -31.76 -29.80
N GLU A 239 21.47 -30.70 -30.14
CA GLU A 239 21.29 -30.31 -31.55
C GLU A 239 22.44 -29.43 -32.08
N LEU A 240 23.28 -28.87 -31.21
CA LEU A 240 24.39 -28.02 -31.63
C LEU A 240 25.67 -28.85 -31.92
N PRO A 241 26.48 -28.45 -32.94
CA PRO A 241 27.79 -29.01 -33.15
C PRO A 241 28.68 -28.94 -31.91
N VAL A 242 29.48 -29.95 -31.65
CA VAL A 242 30.36 -30.06 -30.47
C VAL A 242 31.24 -28.82 -30.27
N SER A 243 31.80 -28.27 -31.35
CA SER A 243 32.66 -27.10 -31.34
C SER A 243 31.88 -25.81 -30.89
N VAL A 244 30.62 -25.69 -31.26
CA VAL A 244 29.78 -24.57 -30.88
C VAL A 244 29.37 -24.68 -29.40
N ARG A 245 29.05 -25.88 -28.96
CA ARG A 245 28.73 -26.22 -27.56
C ARG A 245 29.89 -25.90 -26.64
N ALA A 246 31.10 -26.35 -26.99
CA ALA A 246 32.30 -26.05 -26.23
C ALA A 246 32.55 -24.53 -26.07
N LYS A 247 32.43 -23.77 -27.17
CA LYS A 247 32.57 -22.30 -27.12
C LYS A 247 31.54 -21.64 -26.17
N LYS A 248 30.28 -22.08 -26.23
CA LYS A 248 29.22 -21.56 -25.35
C LYS A 248 29.52 -21.86 -23.87
N LEU A 249 29.95 -23.08 -23.54
CA LEU A 249 30.36 -23.44 -22.18
C LEU A 249 31.51 -22.57 -21.67
N HIS A 250 32.52 -22.30 -22.51
CA HIS A 250 33.60 -21.39 -22.13
C HIS A 250 33.14 -19.96 -21.93
N THR A 251 32.20 -19.46 -22.73
CA THR A 251 31.60 -18.15 -22.56
C THR A 251 30.89 -18.06 -21.23
N ILE A 252 29.98 -19.00 -20.93
CA ILE A 252 29.26 -19.05 -19.64
C ILE A 252 30.25 -19.10 -18.48
N TRP A 253 31.27 -19.96 -18.56
CA TRP A 253 32.28 -20.06 -17.50
C TRP A 253 33.07 -18.77 -17.31
N SER A 254 33.35 -18.02 -18.37
CA SER A 254 34.04 -16.73 -18.27
C SER A 254 33.22 -15.64 -17.64
N GLU A 255 31.88 -15.75 -17.70
CA GLU A 255 30.94 -14.79 -17.07
C GLU A 255 30.74 -15.06 -15.57
N ILE A 256 31.04 -16.27 -15.09
CA ILE A 256 30.93 -16.60 -13.66
C ILE A 256 31.90 -15.75 -12.85
N PRO A 257 31.44 -15.09 -11.79
CA PRO A 257 32.29 -14.34 -10.88
C PRO A 257 33.41 -15.20 -10.27
N ARG A 258 34.62 -14.66 -10.15
CA ARG A 258 35.79 -15.42 -9.70
C ARG A 258 35.61 -16.06 -8.32
N ASN A 259 34.88 -15.41 -7.41
CA ASN A 259 34.56 -15.93 -6.08
C ASN A 259 33.67 -17.19 -6.10
N LEU A 260 32.83 -17.34 -7.13
CA LEU A 260 31.93 -18.50 -7.28
C LEU A 260 32.59 -19.66 -8.05
N ARG A 261 33.62 -19.39 -8.86
CA ARG A 261 34.33 -20.46 -9.62
C ARG A 261 35.03 -21.49 -8.77
N GLN A 262 35.15 -21.23 -7.46
CA GLN A 262 35.74 -22.19 -6.49
C GLN A 262 34.67 -23.10 -5.86
N ASP A 263 33.39 -22.86 -6.15
CA ASP A 263 32.32 -23.71 -5.66
C ASP A 263 32.37 -25.09 -6.32
N SER A 264 32.30 -26.15 -5.49
CA SER A 264 32.40 -27.53 -5.96
C SER A 264 31.29 -27.92 -6.93
N ALA A 265 30.05 -27.46 -6.68
CA ALA A 265 28.90 -27.75 -7.52
C ALA A 265 29.08 -27.17 -8.94
N LEU A 266 29.60 -25.93 -9.04
CA LEU A 266 29.89 -25.29 -10.32
C LEU A 266 31.03 -25.97 -11.08
N VAL A 267 32.10 -26.33 -10.35
CA VAL A 267 33.23 -27.06 -10.96
C VAL A 267 32.77 -28.42 -11.50
N CYS A 268 32.00 -29.16 -10.71
CA CYS A 268 31.43 -30.44 -11.14
C CYS A 268 30.55 -30.30 -12.37
N ALA A 269 29.60 -29.34 -12.36
CA ALA A 269 28.71 -29.10 -13.50
C ALA A 269 29.48 -28.73 -14.76
N TYR A 270 30.51 -27.89 -14.64
CA TYR A 270 31.33 -27.47 -15.79
C TYR A 270 32.18 -28.63 -16.31
N VAL A 271 32.80 -29.43 -15.45
CA VAL A 271 33.59 -30.63 -15.85
C VAL A 271 32.70 -31.64 -16.54
N GLN A 272 31.50 -31.92 -16.05
CA GLN A 272 30.54 -32.81 -16.68
C GLN A 272 30.11 -32.30 -18.06
N ALA A 273 29.82 -30.99 -18.16
CA ALA A 273 29.44 -30.35 -19.41
C ALA A 273 30.57 -30.41 -20.47
N LEU A 274 31.85 -30.20 -20.06
CA LEU A 274 33.00 -30.33 -20.92
C LEU A 274 33.21 -31.79 -21.37
N GLY A 275 33.03 -32.78 -20.49
CA GLY A 275 33.05 -34.20 -20.85
C GLY A 275 32.01 -34.56 -21.90
N ALA A 276 30.77 -33.98 -21.77
CA ALA A 276 29.73 -34.17 -22.77
C ALA A 276 29.99 -33.41 -24.09
N ALA A 277 30.92 -32.45 -24.10
CA ALA A 277 31.35 -31.70 -25.29
C ALA A 277 32.67 -32.21 -25.88
N ASP A 278 33.11 -33.39 -25.49
CA ASP A 278 34.34 -34.06 -25.97
C ASP A 278 35.64 -33.28 -25.68
N GLU A 279 35.64 -32.43 -24.64
CA GLU A 279 36.82 -31.69 -24.16
C GLU A 279 37.40 -32.30 -22.89
N GLY A 280 37.58 -33.61 -22.84
CA GLY A 280 37.98 -34.37 -21.66
C GLY A 280 39.35 -33.96 -21.07
N GLU A 281 40.34 -33.57 -21.88
CA GLU A 281 41.64 -33.11 -21.40
C GLU A 281 41.53 -31.80 -20.57
N LYS A 282 40.71 -30.85 -21.02
CA LYS A 282 40.47 -29.64 -20.30
C LYS A 282 39.68 -29.90 -19.01
N ALA A 283 38.71 -30.79 -19.06
CA ALA A 283 37.95 -31.19 -17.89
C ALA A 283 38.87 -31.77 -16.81
N LEU A 284 39.81 -32.69 -17.18
CA LEU A 284 40.79 -33.24 -16.25
C LEU A 284 41.75 -32.20 -15.68
N SER A 285 42.19 -31.22 -16.47
CA SER A 285 43.06 -30.14 -16.00
C SER A 285 42.38 -29.26 -14.96
N ILE A 286 41.10 -28.94 -15.17
CA ILE A 286 40.30 -28.12 -14.22
C ILE A 286 40.04 -28.88 -12.93
N LEU A 287 39.64 -30.16 -13.05
CA LEU A 287 39.41 -31.04 -11.90
C LEU A 287 40.67 -31.21 -11.04
N SER A 288 41.82 -31.49 -11.69
CA SER A 288 43.10 -31.64 -10.98
C SER A 288 43.51 -30.34 -10.25
N LYS A 289 43.24 -29.18 -10.83
CA LYS A 289 43.50 -27.88 -10.19
C LYS A 289 42.56 -27.61 -9.02
N ALA A 290 41.29 -27.95 -9.15
CA ALA A 290 40.29 -27.79 -8.08
C ALA A 290 40.65 -28.71 -6.88
N LEU A 291 40.99 -29.96 -7.11
CA LEU A 291 41.41 -30.92 -6.07
C LEU A 291 42.71 -30.51 -5.33
N LYS A 292 43.63 -29.83 -6.02
CA LYS A 292 44.85 -29.29 -5.36
C LYS A 292 44.55 -28.12 -4.44
N ASN A 293 43.54 -27.32 -4.77
CA ASN A 293 43.20 -26.10 -3.98
C ASN A 293 42.32 -26.42 -2.78
N GLN A 294 41.37 -27.31 -2.90
CA GLN A 294 40.48 -27.71 -1.81
C GLN A 294 39.91 -29.10 -2.12
N TRP A 295 40.25 -30.05 -1.19
CA TRP A 295 39.59 -31.36 -1.21
C TRP A 295 38.16 -31.20 -0.67
N GLN A 296 37.16 -31.41 -1.52
CA GLN A 296 35.76 -31.48 -1.13
C GLN A 296 35.16 -32.79 -1.60
N GLN A 297 34.29 -33.39 -0.76
CA GLN A 297 33.69 -34.70 -1.04
C GLN A 297 32.83 -34.76 -2.33
N GLY A 298 32.51 -33.63 -2.94
CA GLY A 298 31.70 -33.53 -4.18
C GLY A 298 32.54 -33.59 -5.48
N LEU A 299 33.85 -33.46 -5.41
CA LEU A 299 34.78 -33.53 -6.56
C LEU A 299 35.40 -34.93 -6.67
#